data_84ac91ecc0b4ce9a167aa31d1f4f440d
#
_entry.id   84ac91ecc0b4ce9a167aa31d1f4f440d
#
_cell.length_a   1.000
_cell.length_b   1.000
_cell.length_c   1.000
_cell.angle_alpha   90.00
_cell.angle_beta   90.00
_cell.angle_gamma   90.00
#
_symmetry.space_group_name_H-M   'P 1'
#
loop_
_entity.id
_entity.type
_entity.pdbx_description
1 polymer ?
#
loop_
_entity_poly.entity_id
_entity_poly.type
_entity_poly.pdbx_seq_one_letter_code
_entity_poly.pdbx_strand_id
1 'polypeptide(L)'
;LLKSGIVPEVKEFINWYSAHQYENGKVPCVVDFRGPDPVPEHDSHGELIYLIREYFNFTKDTAFLRQKNPIVLKTVDYIESLIAERSTDHFKNGNDSVRAYYGLVPESISHEGYSAKPMHSYWDNFFTMKGLKDAAEIQRIVGDKAAYARVSALRDTFRKNLYNSLNLAMKTRGIDYVPGCVELGDFDATSTTIALTPCNELKNLPKPQIYNTFDKYYDFFKKRRDGGLDWVNYTPYENRLIGSFVILDQPDRAHELIAFFMNDQHPKGWYHWAEVVWKDPRTPKFVGDIPHTWVGSDFINAFRSMFVYENEYDQSLDIAAALYQEWIDHPDGMAVENLPTYYGTISYEIFKEKDHYRFSITGDAQLPGKGIRIRNFNGAKPPAKIMLNGKEVKNFSAREIWVPSIPAELKIYY
;
A
#
# COMPACT_ATOMS: atom_id res chain seq x y z
N LEU A 1 -9.42 2.75 -9.20
CA LEU A 1 -10.21 3.70 -10.00
C LEU A 1 -9.56 5.08 -10.05
N LEU A 2 -9.32 5.78 -8.92
CA LEU A 2 -8.71 7.14 -8.90
C LEU A 2 -7.38 7.20 -9.65
N LYS A 3 -6.53 6.20 -9.44
CA LYS A 3 -5.22 6.07 -10.12
C LYS A 3 -5.33 5.82 -11.63
N SER A 4 -6.53 5.47 -12.11
CA SER A 4 -6.88 5.33 -13.52
C SER A 4 -7.72 6.51 -14.05
N GLY A 5 -7.88 7.58 -13.27
CA GLY A 5 -8.64 8.76 -13.66
C GLY A 5 -10.17 8.62 -13.56
N ILE A 6 -10.67 7.53 -12.98
CA ILE A 6 -12.09 7.26 -12.81
C ILE A 6 -12.55 7.84 -11.47
N VAL A 7 -13.09 9.05 -11.49
CA VAL A 7 -13.39 9.85 -10.28
C VAL A 7 -14.86 9.81 -9.87
N PRO A 8 -15.85 9.96 -10.78
CA PRO A 8 -17.27 10.05 -10.41
C PRO A 8 -17.76 8.81 -9.65
N GLU A 9 -17.40 7.62 -10.09
CA GLU A 9 -17.81 6.34 -9.52
C GLU A 9 -17.27 6.18 -8.09
N VAL A 10 -16.08 6.70 -7.82
CA VAL A 10 -15.51 6.69 -6.46
C VAL A 10 -16.28 7.63 -5.54
N LYS A 11 -16.68 8.80 -6.02
CA LYS A 11 -17.52 9.74 -5.24
C LYS A 11 -18.86 9.13 -4.90
N GLU A 12 -19.48 8.47 -5.88
CA GLU A 12 -20.76 7.77 -5.70
C GLU A 12 -20.62 6.63 -4.68
N PHE A 13 -19.57 5.81 -4.80
CA PHE A 13 -19.28 4.74 -3.84
C PHE A 13 -19.07 5.29 -2.42
N ILE A 14 -18.28 6.37 -2.25
CA ILE A 14 -18.11 6.98 -0.92
C ILE A 14 -19.46 7.43 -0.35
N ASN A 15 -20.31 8.05 -1.16
CA ASN A 15 -21.63 8.48 -0.71
C ASN A 15 -22.49 7.30 -0.25
N TRP A 16 -22.54 6.24 -1.04
CA TRP A 16 -23.30 5.04 -0.75
C TRP A 16 -22.75 4.32 0.48
N TYR A 17 -21.46 4.02 0.51
CA TYR A 17 -20.85 3.24 1.59
C TYR A 17 -20.89 3.96 2.93
N SER A 18 -20.59 5.26 2.94
CA SER A 18 -20.62 6.06 4.17
C SER A 18 -22.02 6.22 4.77
N ALA A 19 -23.09 6.00 3.99
CA ALA A 19 -24.46 6.01 4.51
C ALA A 19 -24.80 4.77 5.36
N HIS A 20 -23.99 3.72 5.28
CA HIS A 20 -24.13 2.49 6.08
C HIS A 20 -23.34 2.53 7.40
N GLN A 21 -22.68 3.65 7.72
CA GLN A 21 -22.03 3.80 9.03
C GLN A 21 -23.06 3.68 10.16
N TYR A 22 -22.75 2.84 11.15
CA TYR A 22 -23.60 2.69 12.33
C TYR A 22 -23.64 3.96 13.20
N GLU A 23 -24.64 4.05 14.05
CA GLU A 23 -24.82 5.22 14.93
C GLU A 23 -23.64 5.46 15.88
N ASN A 24 -22.95 4.41 16.32
CA ASN A 24 -21.76 4.51 17.17
C ASN A 24 -20.46 4.82 16.39
N GLY A 25 -20.53 4.95 15.08
CA GLY A 25 -19.37 5.24 14.24
C GLY A 25 -18.67 4.02 13.63
N LYS A 26 -19.11 2.80 13.99
CA LYS A 26 -18.62 1.58 13.33
C LYS A 26 -18.87 1.64 11.83
N VAL A 27 -17.91 1.21 11.03
CA VAL A 27 -18.05 1.02 9.59
C VAL A 27 -18.22 -0.48 9.33
N PRO A 28 -19.26 -0.93 8.60
CA PRO A 28 -19.40 -2.34 8.26
C PRO A 28 -18.30 -2.75 7.27
N CYS A 29 -17.76 -3.96 7.38
CA CYS A 29 -16.83 -4.47 6.37
C CYS A 29 -17.56 -4.89 5.08
N VAL A 30 -18.74 -5.47 5.23
CA VAL A 30 -19.60 -5.94 4.14
C VAL A 30 -20.95 -5.24 4.19
N VAL A 31 -21.43 -4.85 3.01
CA VAL A 31 -22.82 -4.40 2.79
C VAL A 31 -23.36 -5.18 1.60
N ASP A 32 -24.31 -6.06 1.86
CA ASP A 32 -24.99 -6.85 0.84
C ASP A 32 -26.50 -6.56 0.79
N PHE A 33 -27.26 -7.41 0.10
CA PHE A 33 -28.71 -7.25 -0.02
C PHE A 33 -29.47 -7.32 1.33
N ARG A 34 -28.86 -7.85 2.38
CA ARG A 34 -29.39 -7.90 3.75
C ARG A 34 -29.12 -6.62 4.53
N GLY A 35 -28.26 -5.75 4.02
CA GLY A 35 -27.78 -4.55 4.69
C GLY A 35 -26.35 -4.69 5.20
N PRO A 36 -25.91 -3.76 6.08
CA PRO A 36 -24.58 -3.78 6.66
C PRO A 36 -24.39 -4.96 7.63
N ASP A 37 -23.31 -5.73 7.44
CA ASP A 37 -22.95 -6.85 8.29
C ASP A 37 -22.30 -6.35 9.60
N PRO A 38 -22.79 -6.77 10.80
CA PRO A 38 -22.23 -6.36 12.08
C PRO A 38 -20.97 -7.13 12.49
N VAL A 39 -20.50 -8.10 11.69
CA VAL A 39 -19.31 -8.89 12.03
C VAL A 39 -18.12 -7.98 12.35
N PRO A 40 -17.30 -8.31 13.37
CA PRO A 40 -16.13 -7.49 13.69
C PRO A 40 -14.99 -7.77 12.70
N GLU A 41 -14.78 -6.80 11.81
CA GLU A 41 -13.57 -6.60 11.02
C GLU A 41 -13.15 -5.16 11.23
N HIS A 42 -11.92 -4.92 11.71
CA HIS A 42 -11.55 -3.59 12.20
C HIS A 42 -10.76 -2.77 11.17
N ASP A 43 -10.43 -3.33 10.02
CA ASP A 43 -9.79 -2.65 8.90
C ASP A 43 -10.71 -1.60 8.24
N SER A 44 -11.99 -1.94 8.06
CA SER A 44 -13.00 -1.11 7.36
C SER A 44 -13.10 0.31 7.89
N HIS A 45 -12.84 0.52 9.19
CA HIS A 45 -12.86 1.86 9.79
C HIS A 45 -11.74 2.73 9.22
N GLY A 46 -10.53 2.18 9.16
CA GLY A 46 -9.38 2.84 8.57
C GLY A 46 -9.50 3.00 7.06
N GLU A 47 -10.06 2.01 6.39
CA GLU A 47 -10.25 1.99 4.95
C GLU A 47 -11.23 3.08 4.48
N LEU A 48 -12.36 3.29 5.17
CA LEU A 48 -13.27 4.37 4.82
C LEU A 48 -12.61 5.75 4.94
N ILE A 49 -11.86 5.99 6.02
CA ILE A 49 -11.14 7.25 6.21
C ILE A 49 -10.09 7.42 5.11
N TYR A 50 -9.33 6.36 4.82
CA TYR A 50 -8.35 6.34 3.74
C TYR A 50 -9.00 6.64 2.38
N LEU A 51 -10.12 6.02 2.05
CA LEU A 51 -10.83 6.24 0.79
C LEU A 51 -11.27 7.71 0.63
N ILE A 52 -11.82 8.32 1.69
CA ILE A 52 -12.23 9.73 1.67
C ILE A 52 -11.01 10.64 1.46
N ARG A 53 -9.90 10.34 2.13
CA ARG A 53 -8.65 11.10 1.98
C ARG A 53 -8.03 10.90 0.60
N GLU A 54 -8.07 9.68 0.08
CA GLU A 54 -7.55 9.33 -1.24
C GLU A 54 -8.34 10.06 -2.35
N TYR A 55 -9.67 10.11 -2.25
CA TYR A 55 -10.49 10.91 -3.15
C TYR A 55 -10.07 12.38 -3.15
N PHE A 56 -9.86 12.98 -1.96
CA PHE A 56 -9.35 14.35 -1.87
C PHE A 56 -7.95 14.49 -2.48
N ASN A 57 -7.07 13.52 -2.29
CA ASN A 57 -5.71 13.58 -2.84
C ASN A 57 -5.71 13.75 -4.35
N PHE A 58 -6.62 13.07 -5.06
CA PHE A 58 -6.72 13.16 -6.52
C PHE A 58 -7.56 14.34 -7.01
N THR A 59 -8.57 14.77 -6.25
CA THR A 59 -9.55 15.76 -6.75
C THR A 59 -9.37 17.17 -6.18
N LYS A 60 -8.76 17.28 -5.02
CA LYS A 60 -8.72 18.52 -4.22
C LYS A 60 -10.09 19.09 -3.82
N ASP A 61 -11.16 18.27 -3.91
CA ASP A 61 -12.54 18.64 -3.56
C ASP A 61 -12.68 18.86 -2.04
N THR A 62 -12.29 20.05 -1.58
CA THR A 62 -12.39 20.45 -0.17
C THR A 62 -13.85 20.53 0.31
N ALA A 63 -14.78 20.84 -0.58
CA ALA A 63 -16.20 20.89 -0.22
C ALA A 63 -16.71 19.50 0.15
N PHE A 64 -16.41 18.50 -0.67
CA PHE A 64 -16.75 17.11 -0.38
C PHE A 64 -16.05 16.58 0.86
N LEU A 65 -14.76 16.92 1.05
CA LEU A 65 -14.03 16.55 2.25
C LEU A 65 -14.69 17.09 3.52
N ARG A 66 -15.10 18.37 3.52
CA ARG A 66 -15.86 18.99 4.62
C ARG A 66 -17.20 18.30 4.85
N GLN A 67 -17.91 17.96 3.81
CA GLN A 67 -19.18 17.23 3.89
C GLN A 67 -19.02 15.86 4.57
N LYS A 68 -17.92 15.15 4.30
CA LYS A 68 -17.64 13.82 4.87
C LYS A 68 -16.93 13.86 6.23
N ASN A 69 -16.44 15.01 6.67
CA ASN A 69 -15.69 15.13 7.92
C ASN A 69 -16.46 14.64 9.18
N PRO A 70 -17.77 14.86 9.34
CA PRO A 70 -18.52 14.30 10.49
C PRO A 70 -18.45 12.77 10.56
N ILE A 71 -18.50 12.08 9.40
CA ILE A 71 -18.34 10.63 9.30
C ILE A 71 -16.95 10.20 9.74
N VAL A 72 -15.91 10.90 9.26
CA VAL A 72 -14.53 10.64 9.65
C VAL A 72 -14.34 10.76 11.16
N LEU A 73 -14.82 11.84 11.79
CA LEU A 73 -14.68 12.04 13.24
C LEU A 73 -15.43 10.97 14.03
N LYS A 74 -16.63 10.60 13.61
CA LYS A 74 -17.41 9.54 14.23
C LYS A 74 -16.72 8.17 14.13
N THR A 75 -16.07 7.88 12.99
CA THR A 75 -15.24 6.69 12.83
C THR A 75 -14.02 6.73 13.76
N VAL A 76 -13.36 7.88 13.92
CA VAL A 76 -12.24 8.04 14.85
C VAL A 76 -12.67 7.80 16.29
N ASP A 77 -13.85 8.30 16.71
CA ASP A 77 -14.39 8.07 18.05
C ASP A 77 -14.63 6.57 18.30
N TYR A 78 -15.11 5.85 17.29
CA TYR A 78 -15.28 4.40 17.38
C TYR A 78 -13.93 3.67 17.46
N ILE A 79 -12.94 4.03 16.63
CA ILE A 79 -11.57 3.48 16.72
C ILE A 79 -10.98 3.73 18.12
N GLU A 80 -11.14 4.93 18.67
CA GLU A 80 -10.67 5.27 20.02
C GLU A 80 -11.32 4.37 21.08
N SER A 81 -12.62 4.07 20.95
CA SER A 81 -13.32 3.14 21.84
C SER A 81 -12.77 1.71 21.76
N LEU A 82 -12.46 1.22 20.56
CA LEU A 82 -11.83 -0.09 20.36
C LEU A 82 -10.44 -0.16 21.02
N ILE A 83 -9.62 0.86 20.80
CA ILE A 83 -8.28 0.95 21.42
C ILE A 83 -8.40 0.97 22.97
N ALA A 84 -9.40 1.64 23.52
CA ALA A 84 -9.62 1.70 24.97
C ALA A 84 -9.88 0.31 25.58
N GLU A 85 -10.52 -0.62 24.87
CA GLU A 85 -10.75 -2.00 25.34
C GLU A 85 -9.43 -2.74 25.63
N ARG A 86 -8.36 -2.43 24.92
CA ARG A 86 -7.02 -3.03 25.09
C ARG A 86 -6.05 -2.10 25.82
N SER A 87 -6.51 -0.96 26.34
CA SER A 87 -5.67 0.01 27.07
C SER A 87 -5.84 -0.06 28.58
N THR A 88 -6.28 -1.21 29.10
CA THR A 88 -6.50 -1.41 30.55
C THR A 88 -5.21 -1.75 31.29
N ASP A 89 -5.23 -1.64 32.62
CA ASP A 89 -4.09 -1.99 33.49
C ASP A 89 -3.69 -3.47 33.35
N HIS A 90 -4.62 -4.36 33.03
CA HIS A 90 -4.34 -5.76 32.75
C HIS A 90 -3.32 -5.91 31.60
N PHE A 91 -3.61 -5.28 30.46
CA PHE A 91 -2.71 -5.34 29.31
C PHE A 91 -1.43 -4.53 29.53
N LYS A 92 -1.52 -3.38 30.19
CA LYS A 92 -0.41 -2.49 30.43
C LYS A 92 0.67 -3.09 31.34
N ASN A 93 0.24 -3.77 32.40
CA ASN A 93 1.10 -4.23 33.49
C ASN A 93 1.36 -5.76 33.46
N GLY A 94 0.88 -6.46 32.44
CA GLY A 94 1.09 -7.89 32.25
C GLY A 94 2.53 -8.25 31.86
N ASN A 95 2.78 -9.53 31.67
CA ASN A 95 4.03 -10.01 31.07
C ASN A 95 4.10 -9.63 29.56
N ASP A 96 5.25 -9.88 28.92
CA ASP A 96 5.46 -9.51 27.53
C ASP A 96 4.37 -10.04 26.57
N SER A 97 3.87 -11.27 26.78
CA SER A 97 2.81 -11.84 25.95
C SER A 97 1.47 -11.11 26.11
N VAL A 98 1.16 -10.64 27.31
CA VAL A 98 -0.08 -9.86 27.59
C VAL A 98 0.10 -8.41 27.11
N ARG A 99 1.28 -7.84 27.32
CA ARG A 99 1.59 -6.47 26.88
C ARG A 99 1.60 -6.31 25.36
N ALA A 100 1.78 -7.41 24.62
CA ALA A 100 1.71 -7.39 23.16
C ALA A 100 0.33 -6.95 22.64
N TYR A 101 -0.73 -7.06 23.42
CA TYR A 101 -2.08 -6.61 23.07
C TYR A 101 -2.37 -5.15 23.43
N TYR A 102 -1.52 -4.54 24.27
CA TYR A 102 -1.80 -3.22 24.83
C TYR A 102 -1.94 -2.14 23.76
N GLY A 103 -3.10 -1.48 23.76
CA GLY A 103 -3.41 -0.34 22.91
C GLY A 103 -3.58 -0.67 21.43
N LEU A 104 -3.81 -1.94 21.07
CA LEU A 104 -4.28 -2.38 19.77
C LEU A 104 -5.81 -2.28 19.67
N VAL A 105 -6.38 -2.50 18.48
CA VAL A 105 -7.80 -2.84 18.35
C VAL A 105 -8.03 -4.28 18.78
N PRO A 106 -9.27 -4.65 19.22
CA PRO A 106 -9.58 -6.00 19.66
C PRO A 106 -9.42 -7.07 18.58
N GLU A 107 -9.59 -8.34 18.97
CA GLU A 107 -9.65 -9.46 18.05
C GLU A 107 -10.83 -9.34 17.08
N SER A 108 -10.60 -9.73 15.85
CA SER A 108 -11.58 -9.78 14.76
C SER A 108 -11.36 -10.98 13.86
N ILE A 109 -12.29 -11.23 12.93
CA ILE A 109 -12.07 -12.23 11.88
C ILE A 109 -11.09 -11.72 10.81
N SER A 110 -10.82 -10.41 10.76
CA SER A 110 -9.87 -9.71 9.90
C SER A 110 -9.86 -10.24 8.46
N HIS A 111 -10.33 -9.49 7.50
CA HIS A 111 -10.40 -9.91 6.08
C HIS A 111 -10.69 -11.43 5.89
N GLU A 112 -11.52 -12.01 6.74
CA GLU A 112 -11.86 -13.44 6.80
C GLU A 112 -10.68 -14.40 7.12
N GLY A 113 -9.45 -13.89 7.26
CA GLY A 113 -8.26 -14.69 7.50
C GLY A 113 -8.28 -15.46 8.83
N TYR A 114 -9.03 -14.95 9.81
CA TYR A 114 -9.18 -15.56 11.15
C TYR A 114 -10.63 -15.93 11.48
N SER A 115 -11.41 -16.34 10.46
CA SER A 115 -12.85 -16.69 10.63
C SER A 115 -13.10 -17.84 11.61
N ALA A 116 -12.15 -18.81 11.70
CA ALA A 116 -12.28 -19.93 12.63
C ALA A 116 -12.13 -19.51 14.10
N LYS A 117 -11.30 -18.51 14.37
CA LYS A 117 -11.08 -17.93 15.69
C LYS A 117 -10.53 -16.51 15.53
N PRO A 118 -11.28 -15.49 15.97
CA PRO A 118 -10.82 -14.09 15.90
C PRO A 118 -9.45 -13.88 16.57
N MET A 119 -8.61 -13.04 15.96
CA MET A 119 -7.25 -12.72 16.39
C MET A 119 -7.00 -11.22 16.39
N HIS A 120 -5.98 -10.77 17.12
CA HIS A 120 -5.48 -9.41 17.03
C HIS A 120 -4.57 -9.30 15.80
N SER A 121 -5.19 -9.05 14.65
CA SER A 121 -4.54 -8.98 13.35
C SER A 121 -3.72 -7.70 13.20
N TYR A 122 -2.51 -7.81 12.64
CA TYR A 122 -1.74 -6.64 12.26
C TYR A 122 -2.27 -5.96 11.00
N TRP A 123 -3.00 -6.66 10.14
CA TRP A 123 -3.75 -6.06 9.04
C TRP A 123 -4.72 -4.99 9.55
N ASP A 124 -5.60 -5.33 10.48
CA ASP A 124 -6.54 -4.38 11.09
C ASP A 124 -5.83 -3.20 11.74
N ASN A 125 -4.74 -3.50 12.45
CA ASN A 125 -3.98 -2.47 13.14
C ASN A 125 -3.22 -1.55 12.17
N PHE A 126 -2.76 -2.04 11.02
CA PHE A 126 -2.17 -1.19 10.00
C PHE A 126 -3.22 -0.32 9.31
N PHE A 127 -4.41 -0.83 8.99
CA PHE A 127 -5.49 0.01 8.47
C PHE A 127 -5.97 1.03 9.50
N THR A 128 -6.07 0.66 10.78
CA THR A 128 -6.31 1.61 11.87
C THR A 128 -5.26 2.74 11.89
N MET A 129 -3.97 2.37 11.75
CA MET A 129 -2.88 3.34 11.67
C MET A 129 -3.03 4.27 10.46
N LYS A 130 -3.37 3.72 9.29
CA LYS A 130 -3.65 4.50 8.06
C LYS A 130 -4.81 5.45 8.27
N GLY A 131 -5.92 4.97 8.80
CA GLY A 131 -7.11 5.77 9.09
C GLY A 131 -6.80 6.95 10.03
N LEU A 132 -6.06 6.72 11.11
CA LEU A 132 -5.67 7.78 12.05
C LEU A 132 -4.71 8.81 11.42
N LYS A 133 -3.78 8.39 10.56
CA LYS A 133 -2.92 9.29 9.78
C LYS A 133 -3.76 10.20 8.89
N ASP A 134 -4.65 9.60 8.12
CA ASP A 134 -5.48 10.31 7.16
C ASP A 134 -6.52 11.21 7.84
N ALA A 135 -7.12 10.75 8.95
CA ALA A 135 -8.02 11.57 9.75
C ALA A 135 -7.32 12.84 10.29
N ALA A 136 -6.11 12.71 10.83
CA ALA A 136 -5.33 13.86 11.26
C ALA A 136 -5.09 14.85 10.12
N GLU A 137 -4.68 14.36 8.94
CA GLU A 137 -4.48 15.21 7.76
C GLU A 137 -5.79 15.87 7.28
N ILE A 138 -6.91 15.14 7.30
CA ILE A 138 -8.23 15.71 6.98
C ILE A 138 -8.52 16.88 7.92
N GLN A 139 -8.31 16.74 9.24
CA GLN A 139 -8.56 17.83 10.19
C GLN A 139 -7.65 19.04 9.92
N ARG A 140 -6.39 18.82 9.55
CA ARG A 140 -5.49 19.90 9.15
C ARG A 140 -6.02 20.67 7.93
N ILE A 141 -6.52 19.95 6.91
CA ILE A 141 -7.03 20.53 5.65
C ILE A 141 -8.32 21.30 5.88
N VAL A 142 -9.26 20.74 6.66
CA VAL A 142 -10.53 21.41 6.94
C VAL A 142 -10.37 22.57 7.94
N GLY A 143 -9.22 22.66 8.62
CA GLY A 143 -8.88 23.74 9.53
C GLY A 143 -9.38 23.56 10.96
N ASP A 144 -9.78 22.35 11.36
CA ASP A 144 -10.17 22.04 12.75
C ASP A 144 -8.94 21.74 13.60
N LYS A 145 -8.40 22.78 14.23
CA LYS A 145 -7.19 22.69 15.06
C LYS A 145 -7.35 21.80 16.29
N ALA A 146 -8.53 21.79 16.92
CA ALA A 146 -8.78 20.99 18.11
C ALA A 146 -8.84 19.50 17.77
N ALA A 147 -9.62 19.13 16.74
CA ALA A 147 -9.67 17.76 16.24
C ALA A 147 -8.31 17.31 15.70
N TYR A 148 -7.56 18.16 14.99
CA TYR A 148 -6.20 17.85 14.54
C TYR A 148 -5.27 17.49 15.70
N ALA A 149 -5.27 18.26 16.78
CA ALA A 149 -4.44 17.98 17.95
C ALA A 149 -4.82 16.64 18.61
N ARG A 150 -6.13 16.40 18.82
CA ARG A 150 -6.65 15.15 19.40
C ARG A 150 -6.28 13.93 18.56
N VAL A 151 -6.62 13.96 17.27
CA VAL A 151 -6.39 12.81 16.38
C VAL A 151 -4.90 12.54 16.18
N SER A 152 -4.08 13.60 16.12
CA SER A 152 -2.62 13.46 16.03
C SER A 152 -2.03 12.78 17.27
N ALA A 153 -2.50 13.15 18.48
CA ALA A 153 -2.06 12.52 19.72
C ALA A 153 -2.47 11.04 19.79
N LEU A 154 -3.72 10.73 19.38
CA LEU A 154 -4.21 9.35 19.29
C LEU A 154 -3.38 8.53 18.30
N ARG A 155 -3.15 9.04 17.10
CA ARG A 155 -2.29 8.43 16.07
C ARG A 155 -0.88 8.12 16.60
N ASP A 156 -0.25 9.06 17.26
CA ASP A 156 1.14 8.91 17.72
C ASP A 156 1.23 7.91 18.87
N THR A 157 0.24 7.91 19.76
CA THR A 157 0.12 6.91 20.84
C THR A 157 -0.13 5.52 20.26
N PHE A 158 -1.07 5.39 19.32
CA PHE A 158 -1.37 4.13 18.66
C PHE A 158 -0.15 3.58 17.92
N ARG A 159 0.55 4.42 17.14
CA ARG A 159 1.78 4.04 16.46
C ARG A 159 2.81 3.44 17.42
N LYS A 160 3.04 4.09 18.55
CA LYS A 160 3.97 3.60 19.57
C LYS A 160 3.55 2.22 20.10
N ASN A 161 2.26 2.04 20.37
CA ASN A 161 1.73 0.78 20.88
C ASN A 161 1.81 -0.33 19.82
N LEU A 162 1.46 -0.05 18.57
CA LEU A 162 1.57 -0.98 17.45
C LEU A 162 3.00 -1.52 17.29
N TYR A 163 4.01 -0.64 17.27
CA TYR A 163 5.39 -1.08 17.13
C TYR A 163 5.94 -1.79 18.37
N ASN A 164 5.50 -1.42 19.56
CA ASN A 164 5.80 -2.16 20.77
C ASN A 164 5.17 -3.56 20.73
N SER A 165 3.93 -3.68 20.29
CA SER A 165 3.24 -4.97 20.08
C SER A 165 4.01 -5.87 19.12
N LEU A 166 4.37 -5.37 17.93
CA LEU A 166 5.16 -6.12 16.95
C LEU A 166 6.47 -6.67 17.56
N ASN A 167 7.21 -5.82 18.26
CA ASN A 167 8.47 -6.23 18.90
C ASN A 167 8.24 -7.31 19.98
N LEU A 168 7.20 -7.17 20.79
CA LEU A 168 6.86 -8.15 21.83
C LEU A 168 6.37 -9.46 21.22
N ALA A 169 5.52 -9.42 20.18
CA ALA A 169 5.05 -10.62 19.49
C ALA A 169 6.22 -11.38 18.86
N MET A 170 7.09 -10.72 18.14
CA MET A 170 8.29 -11.35 17.57
C MET A 170 9.19 -11.96 18.63
N LYS A 171 9.44 -11.23 19.72
CA LYS A 171 10.26 -11.70 20.85
C LYS A 171 9.64 -12.94 21.50
N THR A 172 8.36 -12.90 21.82
CA THR A 172 7.69 -13.97 22.57
C THR A 172 7.46 -15.22 21.74
N ARG A 173 7.35 -15.07 20.40
CA ARG A 173 7.22 -16.19 19.45
C ARG A 173 8.56 -16.70 18.93
N GLY A 174 9.68 -16.00 19.19
CA GLY A 174 11.01 -16.39 18.71
C GLY A 174 11.13 -16.33 17.19
N ILE A 175 10.50 -15.33 16.55
CA ILE A 175 10.47 -15.15 15.10
C ILE A 175 11.23 -13.89 14.68
N ASP A 176 11.77 -13.91 13.48
CA ASP A 176 12.58 -12.84 12.90
C ASP A 176 11.93 -12.13 11.71
N TYR A 177 10.60 -12.25 11.58
CA TYR A 177 9.76 -11.62 10.56
C TYR A 177 8.54 -10.94 11.21
N VAL A 178 7.87 -10.06 10.48
CA VAL A 178 6.63 -9.40 10.90
C VAL A 178 5.48 -10.42 10.83
N PRO A 179 4.79 -10.73 11.95
CA PRO A 179 3.72 -11.71 11.95
C PRO A 179 2.39 -11.17 11.42
N GLY A 180 1.47 -12.07 11.06
CA GLY A 180 0.11 -11.73 10.66
C GLY A 180 -0.77 -11.33 11.85
N CYS A 181 -0.61 -12.02 13.01
CA CYS A 181 -1.32 -11.68 14.25
C CYS A 181 -0.45 -11.86 15.51
N VAL A 182 -0.93 -11.32 16.64
CA VAL A 182 -0.23 -11.38 17.92
C VAL A 182 -0.19 -12.80 18.46
N GLU A 183 -1.32 -13.53 18.40
CA GLU A 183 -1.53 -14.84 19.04
C GLU A 183 -0.69 -15.93 18.43
N LEU A 184 -0.63 -16.00 17.11
CA LEU A 184 0.01 -17.10 16.38
C LEU A 184 1.48 -16.81 16.06
N GLY A 185 1.81 -15.55 15.77
CA GLY A 185 3.10 -15.22 15.19
C GLY A 185 3.26 -15.84 13.80
N ASP A 186 2.16 -16.03 13.11
CA ASP A 186 2.07 -16.67 11.79
C ASP A 186 2.76 -15.86 10.70
N PHE A 187 3.22 -16.58 9.69
CA PHE A 187 3.86 -15.95 8.54
C PHE A 187 2.80 -15.54 7.52
N ASP A 188 2.57 -14.23 7.40
CA ASP A 188 1.64 -13.65 6.43
C ASP A 188 2.25 -12.40 5.75
N ALA A 189 3.04 -12.65 4.73
CA ALA A 189 3.66 -11.58 3.96
C ALA A 189 2.63 -10.80 3.12
N THR A 190 1.54 -11.45 2.72
CA THR A 190 0.48 -10.83 1.91
C THR A 190 -0.24 -9.74 2.70
N SER A 191 -0.62 -10.03 3.95
CA SER A 191 -1.19 -9.02 4.85
C SER A 191 -0.18 -7.95 5.27
N THR A 192 1.09 -8.32 5.44
CA THR A 192 2.15 -7.37 5.82
C THR A 192 2.40 -6.30 4.74
N THR A 193 2.04 -6.54 3.48
CA THR A 193 2.17 -5.53 2.41
C THR A 193 1.45 -4.21 2.74
N ILE A 194 0.36 -4.26 3.50
CA ILE A 194 -0.43 -3.09 3.89
C ILE A 194 0.40 -2.07 4.68
N ALA A 195 1.35 -2.53 5.47
CA ALA A 195 2.27 -1.67 6.20
C ALA A 195 3.14 -0.80 5.26
N LEU A 196 3.44 -1.31 4.04
CA LEU A 196 4.16 -0.57 3.01
C LEU A 196 3.21 0.30 2.19
N THR A 197 2.14 -0.29 1.66
CA THR A 197 1.11 0.39 0.86
C THR A 197 -0.25 -0.16 1.26
N PRO A 198 -1.21 0.69 1.69
CA PRO A 198 -1.21 2.15 1.65
C PRO A 198 -0.66 2.85 2.91
N CYS A 199 -0.23 2.13 3.97
CA CYS A 199 0.12 2.75 5.25
C CYS A 199 1.38 3.62 5.21
N ASN A 200 2.32 3.34 4.28
CA ASN A 200 3.55 4.12 4.14
C ASN A 200 4.38 4.15 5.44
N GLU A 201 4.54 3.00 6.10
CA GLU A 201 5.20 2.90 7.42
C GLU A 201 6.62 2.27 7.35
N LEU A 202 7.18 2.02 6.15
CA LEU A 202 8.47 1.33 5.98
C LEU A 202 9.59 1.88 6.88
N LYS A 203 9.65 3.21 7.10
CA LYS A 203 10.70 3.81 7.94
C LYS A 203 10.56 3.47 9.43
N ASN A 204 9.32 3.23 9.89
CA ASN A 204 9.01 2.95 11.28
C ASN A 204 9.00 1.44 11.60
N LEU A 205 8.86 0.58 10.59
CA LEU A 205 8.81 -0.86 10.76
C LEU A 205 10.12 -1.43 11.32
N PRO A 206 10.04 -2.49 12.16
CA PRO A 206 11.22 -3.16 12.71
C PRO A 206 12.15 -3.67 11.61
N LYS A 207 13.45 -3.42 11.76
CA LYS A 207 14.51 -3.87 10.87
C LYS A 207 15.50 -4.74 11.64
N PRO A 208 15.96 -5.87 11.07
CA PRO A 208 15.78 -6.31 9.69
C PRO A 208 14.44 -7.02 9.39
N GLN A 209 13.54 -7.19 10.36
CA GLN A 209 12.41 -8.11 10.30
C GLN A 209 11.48 -7.86 9.10
N ILE A 210 11.25 -6.60 8.73
CA ILE A 210 10.42 -6.31 7.54
C ILE A 210 11.08 -6.85 6.26
N TYR A 211 12.39 -6.74 6.12
CA TYR A 211 13.11 -7.30 4.98
C TYR A 211 13.10 -8.82 5.01
N ASN A 212 13.32 -9.43 6.18
CA ASN A 212 13.25 -10.88 6.37
C ASN A 212 11.89 -11.46 5.98
N THR A 213 10.79 -10.72 6.25
CA THR A 213 9.43 -11.11 5.84
C THR A 213 9.36 -11.30 4.32
N PHE A 214 9.82 -10.32 3.55
CA PHE A 214 9.75 -10.36 2.10
C PHE A 214 10.81 -11.26 1.46
N ASP A 215 11.97 -11.42 2.08
CA ASP A 215 12.97 -12.42 1.67
C ASP A 215 12.44 -13.84 1.84
N LYS A 216 11.84 -14.15 2.98
CA LYS A 216 11.20 -15.44 3.26
C LYS A 216 10.05 -15.74 2.29
N TYR A 217 9.22 -14.73 1.98
CA TYR A 217 8.17 -14.87 0.96
C TYR A 217 8.76 -15.18 -0.41
N TYR A 218 9.77 -14.43 -0.83
CA TYR A 218 10.39 -14.64 -2.14
C TYR A 218 11.03 -16.02 -2.28
N ASP A 219 11.65 -16.55 -1.23
CA ASP A 219 12.17 -17.93 -1.23
C ASP A 219 11.04 -18.95 -1.29
N PHE A 220 9.93 -18.73 -0.61
CA PHE A 220 8.73 -19.58 -0.72
C PHE A 220 8.15 -19.54 -2.13
N PHE A 221 7.99 -18.36 -2.70
CA PHE A 221 7.52 -18.17 -4.07
C PHE A 221 8.37 -18.92 -5.09
N LYS A 222 9.71 -18.80 -5.03
CA LYS A 222 10.62 -19.54 -5.92
C LYS A 222 10.45 -21.05 -5.80
N LYS A 223 10.42 -21.56 -4.56
CA LYS A 223 10.22 -23.01 -4.31
C LYS A 223 8.90 -23.49 -4.90
N ARG A 224 7.82 -22.73 -4.77
CA ARG A 224 6.52 -23.06 -5.38
C ARG A 224 6.59 -23.05 -6.90
N ARG A 225 7.12 -21.99 -7.49
CA ARG A 225 7.27 -21.81 -8.93
C ARG A 225 8.12 -22.94 -9.57
N ASP A 226 9.24 -23.24 -8.94
CA ASP A 226 10.25 -24.16 -9.49
C ASP A 226 10.00 -25.63 -9.10
N GLY A 227 8.86 -25.94 -8.46
CA GLY A 227 8.47 -27.31 -8.10
C GLY A 227 9.17 -27.89 -6.87
N GLY A 228 9.90 -27.06 -6.12
CA GLY A 228 10.58 -27.45 -4.88
C GLY A 228 9.68 -27.47 -3.64
N LEU A 229 8.40 -27.16 -3.79
CA LEU A 229 7.40 -27.15 -2.72
C LEU A 229 6.15 -27.87 -3.18
N ASP A 230 5.65 -28.79 -2.36
CA ASP A 230 4.30 -29.32 -2.56
C ASP A 230 3.28 -28.34 -2.00
N TRP A 231 2.50 -27.74 -2.89
CA TRP A 231 1.50 -26.74 -2.56
C TRP A 231 0.12 -27.21 -3.00
N VAL A 232 -0.92 -26.77 -2.32
CA VAL A 232 -2.31 -27.14 -2.61
C VAL A 232 -3.04 -26.03 -3.35
N ASN A 233 -2.93 -24.81 -2.85
CA ASN A 233 -3.47 -23.59 -3.46
C ASN A 233 -2.60 -22.39 -3.13
N TYR A 234 -2.83 -21.29 -3.82
CA TYR A 234 -2.32 -19.96 -3.48
C TYR A 234 -3.38 -18.90 -3.78
N THR A 235 -3.17 -17.72 -3.24
CA THR A 235 -4.05 -16.58 -3.51
C THR A 235 -3.36 -15.56 -4.41
N PRO A 236 -3.97 -15.16 -5.55
CA PRO A 236 -3.48 -14.06 -6.36
C PRO A 236 -3.45 -12.68 -5.67
N TYR A 237 -3.95 -12.54 -4.44
CA TYR A 237 -3.62 -11.39 -3.58
C TYR A 237 -2.10 -11.16 -3.44
N GLU A 238 -1.30 -12.17 -3.69
CA GLU A 238 0.15 -12.05 -3.78
C GLU A 238 0.63 -11.05 -4.84
N ASN A 239 -0.24 -10.57 -5.74
CA ASN A 239 0.05 -9.43 -6.62
C ASN A 239 0.50 -8.18 -5.84
N ARG A 240 0.08 -8.01 -4.58
CA ARG A 240 0.54 -6.92 -3.70
C ARG A 240 2.04 -6.92 -3.49
N LEU A 241 2.65 -8.10 -3.49
CA LEU A 241 4.10 -8.26 -3.25
C LEU A 241 4.92 -7.62 -4.38
N ILE A 242 4.37 -7.53 -5.60
CA ILE A 242 4.99 -6.80 -6.71
C ILE A 242 5.26 -5.36 -6.28
N GLY A 243 4.22 -4.66 -5.80
CA GLY A 243 4.34 -3.28 -5.30
C GLY A 243 5.26 -3.17 -4.09
N SER A 244 5.24 -4.17 -3.19
CA SER A 244 6.15 -4.20 -2.04
C SER A 244 7.60 -4.28 -2.48
N PHE A 245 7.95 -5.12 -3.46
CA PHE A 245 9.32 -5.20 -3.97
C PHE A 245 9.75 -3.93 -4.71
N VAL A 246 8.83 -3.23 -5.39
CA VAL A 246 9.11 -1.91 -5.96
C VAL A 246 9.49 -0.91 -4.86
N ILE A 247 8.71 -0.84 -3.77
CA ILE A 247 8.96 0.07 -2.64
C ILE A 247 10.26 -0.28 -1.90
N LEU A 248 10.56 -1.59 -1.79
CA LEU A 248 11.78 -2.11 -1.15
C LEU A 248 13.02 -1.99 -2.04
N ASP A 249 12.93 -1.38 -3.22
CA ASP A 249 14.05 -1.19 -4.13
C ASP A 249 14.61 -2.50 -4.71
N GLN A 250 13.71 -3.45 -5.02
CA GLN A 250 14.01 -4.79 -5.52
C GLN A 250 13.24 -5.08 -6.84
N PRO A 251 13.48 -4.31 -7.91
CA PRO A 251 12.72 -4.40 -9.16
C PRO A 251 12.78 -5.78 -9.81
N ASP A 252 13.91 -6.48 -9.74
CA ASP A 252 14.06 -7.82 -10.35
C ASP A 252 13.06 -8.81 -9.76
N ARG A 253 12.84 -8.77 -8.44
CA ARG A 253 11.83 -9.62 -7.77
C ARG A 253 10.41 -9.26 -8.21
N ALA A 254 10.13 -7.97 -8.36
CA ALA A 254 8.83 -7.52 -8.88
C ALA A 254 8.58 -8.06 -10.29
N HIS A 255 9.58 -8.02 -11.17
CA HIS A 255 9.51 -8.54 -12.53
C HIS A 255 9.27 -10.07 -12.56
N GLU A 256 9.94 -10.83 -11.69
CA GLU A 256 9.73 -12.28 -11.60
C GLU A 256 8.29 -12.62 -11.17
N LEU A 257 7.75 -11.89 -10.19
CA LEU A 257 6.36 -12.09 -9.75
C LEU A 257 5.37 -11.74 -10.87
N ILE A 258 5.56 -10.61 -11.56
CA ILE A 258 4.70 -10.23 -12.70
C ILE A 258 4.69 -11.32 -13.75
N ALA A 259 5.87 -11.80 -14.15
CA ALA A 259 5.99 -12.86 -15.15
C ALA A 259 5.25 -14.13 -14.72
N PHE A 260 5.37 -14.53 -13.45
CA PHE A 260 4.65 -15.69 -12.92
C PHE A 260 3.14 -15.47 -12.96
N PHE A 261 2.62 -14.39 -12.34
CA PHE A 261 1.18 -14.19 -12.25
C PHE A 261 0.51 -14.01 -13.60
N MET A 262 1.14 -13.29 -14.53
CA MET A 262 0.60 -13.15 -15.89
C MET A 262 0.53 -14.50 -16.65
N ASN A 263 1.50 -15.40 -16.43
CA ASN A 263 1.49 -16.73 -17.02
C ASN A 263 0.53 -17.69 -16.34
N ASP A 264 0.29 -17.53 -15.04
CA ASP A 264 -0.57 -18.42 -14.24
C ASP A 264 -2.00 -17.86 -14.07
N GLN A 265 -2.37 -16.87 -14.86
CA GLN A 265 -3.73 -16.31 -14.84
C GLN A 265 -4.77 -17.34 -15.28
N HIS A 266 -5.79 -17.56 -14.47
CA HIS A 266 -6.88 -18.49 -14.73
C HIS A 266 -8.25 -17.80 -14.59
N PRO A 267 -9.21 -18.03 -15.54
CA PRO A 267 -9.00 -18.66 -16.85
C PRO A 267 -8.13 -17.79 -17.76
N LYS A 268 -7.29 -18.42 -18.57
CA LYS A 268 -6.47 -17.71 -19.55
C LYS A 268 -7.33 -16.91 -20.53
N GLY A 269 -6.90 -15.68 -20.82
CA GLY A 269 -7.60 -14.79 -21.76
C GLY A 269 -8.81 -14.03 -21.17
N TRP A 270 -9.14 -14.23 -19.91
CA TRP A 270 -10.19 -13.46 -19.23
C TRP A 270 -9.67 -12.15 -18.63
N TYR A 271 -8.37 -11.98 -18.53
CA TYR A 271 -7.71 -10.80 -17.98
C TYR A 271 -8.14 -10.43 -16.55
N HIS A 272 -8.47 -11.45 -15.76
CA HIS A 272 -8.84 -11.37 -14.37
C HIS A 272 -8.05 -12.35 -13.52
N TRP A 273 -7.97 -12.09 -12.23
CA TRP A 273 -7.50 -13.06 -11.23
C TRP A 273 -8.66 -13.52 -10.36
N ALA A 274 -8.61 -14.79 -9.98
CA ALA A 274 -9.48 -15.34 -8.95
C ALA A 274 -8.94 -14.99 -7.56
N GLU A 275 -9.78 -15.15 -6.55
CA GLU A 275 -9.36 -15.02 -5.14
C GLU A 275 -8.36 -16.10 -4.76
N VAL A 276 -8.61 -17.36 -5.17
CA VAL A 276 -7.78 -18.53 -4.89
C VAL A 276 -7.60 -19.36 -6.16
N VAL A 277 -6.40 -19.90 -6.35
CA VAL A 277 -6.09 -20.85 -7.43
C VAL A 277 -5.54 -22.14 -6.82
N TRP A 278 -6.16 -23.28 -7.15
CA TRP A 278 -5.73 -24.59 -6.72
C TRP A 278 -4.76 -25.22 -7.74
N LYS A 279 -3.82 -26.02 -7.25
CA LYS A 279 -2.84 -26.71 -8.08
C LYS A 279 -3.49 -27.74 -9.03
N ASP A 280 -4.48 -28.49 -8.52
CA ASP A 280 -5.20 -29.49 -9.33
C ASP A 280 -6.45 -28.85 -9.95
N PRO A 281 -6.50 -28.70 -11.29
CA PRO A 281 -7.65 -28.12 -11.99
C PRO A 281 -8.93 -28.95 -11.88
N ARG A 282 -8.87 -30.17 -11.37
CA ARG A 282 -10.03 -31.06 -11.13
C ARG A 282 -10.64 -30.84 -9.73
N THR A 283 -9.97 -30.09 -8.87
CA THR A 283 -10.48 -29.79 -7.54
C THR A 283 -11.76 -28.95 -7.68
N PRO A 284 -12.85 -29.31 -6.99
CA PRO A 284 -14.00 -28.42 -6.86
C PRO A 284 -13.52 -27.05 -6.31
N LYS A 285 -13.99 -25.96 -6.92
CA LYS A 285 -13.50 -24.60 -6.62
C LYS A 285 -12.03 -24.37 -7.03
N PHE A 286 -11.60 -25.00 -8.13
CA PHE A 286 -10.25 -24.80 -8.70
C PHE A 286 -9.86 -23.32 -8.81
N VAL A 287 -10.77 -22.49 -9.25
CA VAL A 287 -10.71 -21.03 -9.12
C VAL A 287 -11.76 -20.62 -8.12
N GLY A 288 -11.36 -19.82 -7.12
CA GLY A 288 -12.27 -19.19 -6.19
C GLY A 288 -13.11 -18.11 -6.84
N ASP A 289 -13.56 -17.14 -6.08
CA ASP A 289 -14.38 -16.05 -6.58
C ASP A 289 -13.74 -15.31 -7.78
N ILE A 290 -14.51 -15.16 -8.88
CA ILE A 290 -14.06 -14.50 -10.11
C ILE A 290 -15.23 -13.80 -10.83
N PRO A 291 -15.09 -12.56 -11.31
CA PRO A 291 -13.90 -11.69 -11.19
C PRO A 291 -13.71 -11.16 -9.76
N HIS A 292 -12.53 -11.36 -9.19
CA HIS A 292 -12.22 -10.85 -7.87
C HIS A 292 -11.63 -9.44 -7.97
N THR A 293 -12.46 -8.43 -7.74
CA THR A 293 -12.11 -7.03 -8.00
C THR A 293 -11.02 -6.51 -7.06
N TRP A 294 -10.91 -7.04 -5.85
CA TRP A 294 -9.84 -6.67 -4.92
C TRP A 294 -8.47 -7.09 -5.46
N VAL A 295 -8.30 -8.35 -5.88
CA VAL A 295 -7.06 -8.82 -6.53
C VAL A 295 -6.74 -7.99 -7.78
N GLY A 296 -7.77 -7.66 -8.59
CA GLY A 296 -7.59 -6.79 -9.75
C GLY A 296 -7.08 -5.40 -9.36
N SER A 297 -7.58 -4.82 -8.27
CA SER A 297 -7.11 -3.52 -7.78
C SER A 297 -5.69 -3.58 -7.23
N ASP A 298 -5.33 -4.67 -6.56
CA ASP A 298 -3.96 -4.90 -6.07
C ASP A 298 -2.96 -4.99 -7.21
N PHE A 299 -3.31 -5.72 -8.28
CA PHE A 299 -2.47 -5.77 -9.48
C PHE A 299 -2.28 -4.39 -10.11
N ILE A 300 -3.36 -3.63 -10.33
CA ILE A 300 -3.28 -2.28 -10.92
C ILE A 300 -2.42 -1.37 -10.05
N ASN A 301 -2.60 -1.39 -8.73
CA ASN A 301 -1.81 -0.59 -7.80
C ASN A 301 -0.33 -0.96 -7.83
N ALA A 302 -0.03 -2.25 -7.81
CA ALA A 302 1.33 -2.77 -7.84
C ALA A 302 2.01 -2.45 -9.17
N PHE A 303 1.33 -2.68 -10.30
CA PHE A 303 1.86 -2.40 -11.64
C PHE A 303 2.10 -0.90 -11.83
N ARG A 304 1.13 -0.03 -11.42
CA ARG A 304 1.30 1.42 -11.46
C ARG A 304 2.54 1.88 -10.68
N SER A 305 2.85 1.25 -9.56
CA SER A 305 3.99 1.65 -8.72
C SER A 305 5.34 1.53 -9.43
N MET A 306 5.44 0.72 -10.47
CA MET A 306 6.63 0.63 -11.32
C MET A 306 6.89 1.94 -12.09
N PHE A 307 5.81 2.63 -12.46
CA PHE A 307 5.83 3.87 -13.24
C PHE A 307 5.81 5.11 -12.37
N VAL A 308 4.93 5.12 -11.37
CA VAL A 308 4.79 6.25 -10.44
C VAL A 308 4.15 5.82 -9.13
N TYR A 309 4.64 6.34 -8.01
CA TYR A 309 3.95 6.29 -6.74
C TYR A 309 4.28 7.50 -5.87
N GLU A 310 3.32 7.86 -5.02
CA GLU A 310 3.41 8.95 -4.08
C GLU A 310 4.15 8.50 -2.81
N ASN A 311 5.27 9.11 -2.51
CA ASN A 311 6.05 8.83 -1.32
C ASN A 311 5.76 9.88 -0.24
N GLU A 312 4.77 9.59 0.62
CA GLU A 312 4.37 10.50 1.70
C GLU A 312 5.52 10.81 2.66
N TYR A 313 6.39 9.84 2.90
CA TYR A 313 7.48 9.95 3.85
C TYR A 313 8.57 10.92 3.41
N ASP A 314 8.96 10.81 2.15
CA ASP A 314 10.00 11.66 1.58
C ASP A 314 9.41 12.94 0.99
N GLN A 315 8.08 13.06 0.94
CA GLN A 315 7.40 14.14 0.24
C GLN A 315 7.92 14.27 -1.19
N SER A 316 7.95 13.13 -1.90
CA SER A 316 8.39 13.03 -3.28
C SER A 316 7.37 12.28 -4.13
N LEU A 317 7.43 12.48 -5.43
CA LEU A 317 6.78 11.66 -6.43
C LEU A 317 7.84 10.75 -7.04
N ASP A 318 7.78 9.46 -6.76
CA ASP A 318 8.76 8.50 -7.25
C ASP A 318 8.30 7.97 -8.61
N ILE A 319 9.19 7.99 -9.61
CA ILE A 319 8.91 7.53 -10.97
C ILE A 319 9.97 6.56 -11.47
N ALA A 320 9.61 5.76 -12.47
CA ALA A 320 10.50 4.82 -13.15
C ALA A 320 11.16 3.80 -12.19
N ALA A 321 10.45 3.43 -11.10
CA ALA A 321 11.02 2.68 -9.99
C ALA A 321 11.35 1.22 -10.34
N ALA A 322 10.65 0.63 -11.33
CA ALA A 322 10.86 -0.76 -11.73
C ALA A 322 10.53 -0.96 -13.22
N LEU A 323 10.97 -0.07 -14.09
CA LEU A 323 10.81 -0.23 -15.54
C LEU A 323 11.65 -1.39 -16.05
N TYR A 324 11.13 -2.14 -17.01
CA TYR A 324 11.93 -3.16 -17.71
C TYR A 324 12.99 -2.48 -18.58
N GLN A 325 14.19 -3.05 -18.58
CA GLN A 325 15.30 -2.51 -19.39
C GLN A 325 14.98 -2.53 -20.89
N GLU A 326 14.25 -3.55 -21.34
CA GLU A 326 13.82 -3.70 -22.74
C GLU A 326 12.89 -2.56 -23.19
N TRP A 327 12.06 -2.03 -22.27
CA TRP A 327 11.22 -0.87 -22.56
C TRP A 327 12.04 0.41 -22.70
N ILE A 328 13.02 0.59 -21.81
CA ILE A 328 13.91 1.76 -21.80
C ILE A 328 14.81 1.76 -23.05
N ASP A 329 15.24 0.58 -23.49
CA ASP A 329 16.15 0.39 -24.63
C ASP A 329 15.43 0.22 -25.97
N HIS A 330 14.08 0.26 -25.97
CA HIS A 330 13.31 0.11 -27.20
C HIS A 330 13.66 1.21 -28.22
N PRO A 331 13.86 0.89 -29.52
CA PRO A 331 14.26 1.88 -30.54
C PRO A 331 13.29 3.07 -30.66
N ASP A 332 11.99 2.82 -30.49
CA ASP A 332 10.96 3.86 -30.54
C ASP A 332 10.79 4.61 -29.21
N GLY A 333 11.62 4.26 -28.19
CA GLY A 333 11.48 4.79 -26.84
C GLY A 333 10.29 4.22 -26.09
N MET A 334 10.05 4.74 -24.90
CA MET A 334 8.83 4.46 -24.12
C MET A 334 8.21 5.76 -23.63
N ALA A 335 6.89 5.75 -23.45
CA ALA A 335 6.15 6.89 -22.93
C ALA A 335 5.11 6.46 -21.90
N VAL A 336 4.87 7.35 -20.95
CA VAL A 336 3.75 7.31 -20.00
C VAL A 336 3.02 8.64 -20.12
N GLU A 337 1.72 8.60 -20.42
CA GLU A 337 0.94 9.78 -20.69
C GLU A 337 -0.17 10.02 -19.68
N ASN A 338 -0.30 11.26 -19.21
CA ASN A 338 -1.41 11.74 -18.39
C ASN A 338 -1.72 10.90 -17.16
N LEU A 339 -0.68 10.36 -16.50
CA LEU A 339 -0.84 9.53 -15.33
C LEU A 339 -1.30 10.36 -14.12
N PRO A 340 -2.46 10.08 -13.54
CA PRO A 340 -2.97 10.82 -12.38
C PRO A 340 -2.11 10.59 -11.16
N THR A 341 -1.85 11.66 -10.41
CA THR A 341 -1.15 11.64 -9.12
C THR A 341 -1.86 12.52 -8.10
N TYR A 342 -1.43 12.48 -6.84
CA TYR A 342 -1.91 13.41 -5.81
C TYR A 342 -1.62 14.87 -6.13
N TYR A 343 -0.74 15.13 -7.06
CA TYR A 343 -0.21 16.47 -7.35
C TYR A 343 -0.72 17.06 -8.67
N GLY A 344 -1.48 16.30 -9.43
CA GLY A 344 -1.91 16.57 -10.79
C GLY A 344 -1.48 15.43 -11.73
N THR A 345 -1.47 15.69 -13.03
CA THR A 345 -1.04 14.70 -14.03
C THR A 345 0.45 14.80 -14.32
N ILE A 346 1.05 13.66 -14.60
CA ILE A 346 2.44 13.57 -15.06
C ILE A 346 2.53 12.72 -16.32
N SER A 347 3.38 13.15 -17.24
CA SER A 347 3.77 12.39 -18.43
C SER A 347 5.30 12.35 -18.50
N TYR A 348 5.86 11.26 -19.00
CA TYR A 348 7.28 11.20 -19.29
C TYR A 348 7.59 10.29 -20.46
N GLU A 349 8.70 10.61 -21.16
CA GLU A 349 9.23 9.87 -22.29
C GLU A 349 10.69 9.54 -22.05
N ILE A 350 11.11 8.36 -22.48
CA ILE A 350 12.49 7.89 -22.40
C ILE A 350 12.92 7.41 -23.77
N PHE A 351 14.02 7.97 -24.28
CA PHE A 351 14.66 7.55 -25.54
C PHE A 351 16.12 7.26 -25.31
N LYS A 352 16.59 6.14 -25.85
CA LYS A 352 18.00 5.79 -25.88
C LYS A 352 18.66 6.46 -27.11
N GLU A 353 19.44 7.48 -26.85
CA GLU A 353 20.29 8.13 -27.86
C GLU A 353 21.62 7.38 -27.99
N LYS A 354 22.50 7.85 -28.90
CA LYS A 354 23.78 7.17 -29.18
C LYS A 354 24.68 7.04 -27.95
N ASP A 355 24.74 8.07 -27.10
CA ASP A 355 25.68 8.20 -25.96
C ASP A 355 25.01 8.54 -24.64
N HIS A 356 23.68 8.70 -24.63
CA HIS A 356 22.91 9.01 -23.41
C HIS A 356 21.45 8.55 -23.53
N TYR A 357 20.75 8.57 -22.42
CA TYR A 357 19.27 8.51 -22.40
C TYR A 357 18.71 9.93 -22.28
N ARG A 358 17.77 10.27 -23.15
CA ARG A 358 16.94 11.46 -23.01
C ARG A 358 15.68 11.08 -22.22
N PHE A 359 15.44 11.77 -21.11
CA PHE A 359 14.28 11.56 -20.23
C PHE A 359 13.54 12.89 -20.09
N SER A 360 12.38 13.01 -20.72
CA SER A 360 11.56 14.22 -20.72
C SER A 360 10.37 14.04 -19.80
N ILE A 361 10.12 14.99 -18.89
CA ILE A 361 9.03 14.95 -17.91
C ILE A 361 8.18 16.20 -18.08
N THR A 362 6.86 16.01 -18.25
CA THR A 362 5.87 17.08 -18.43
C THR A 362 4.63 16.82 -17.57
N GLY A 363 3.69 17.74 -17.58
CA GLY A 363 2.42 17.63 -16.86
C GLY A 363 2.03 18.92 -16.17
N ASP A 364 0.91 18.88 -15.43
CA ASP A 364 0.41 20.00 -14.64
C ASP A 364 0.60 19.79 -13.13
N ALA A 365 1.33 18.73 -12.74
CA ALA A 365 1.53 18.37 -11.34
C ALA A 365 2.25 19.49 -10.57
N GLN A 366 1.64 19.91 -9.45
CA GLN A 366 2.28 20.75 -8.45
C GLN A 366 3.13 19.87 -7.53
N LEU A 367 4.41 19.78 -7.82
CA LEU A 367 5.30 18.82 -7.19
C LEU A 367 5.36 18.96 -5.66
N PRO A 368 5.52 17.85 -4.92
CA PRO A 368 5.77 17.86 -3.48
C PRO A 368 7.12 18.49 -3.14
N GLY A 369 7.36 18.73 -1.84
CA GLY A 369 8.49 19.52 -1.36
C GLY A 369 9.88 19.08 -1.85
N LYS A 370 10.10 17.78 -2.08
CA LYS A 370 11.36 17.27 -2.64
C LYS A 370 11.34 17.09 -4.17
N GLY A 371 10.20 17.27 -4.81
CA GLY A 371 10.07 17.11 -6.25
C GLY A 371 9.88 15.65 -6.68
N ILE A 372 10.39 15.33 -7.86
CA ILE A 372 10.37 14.00 -8.44
C ILE A 372 11.68 13.27 -8.14
N ARG A 373 11.55 11.97 -7.82
CA ARG A 373 12.68 11.05 -7.70
C ARG A 373 12.58 9.96 -8.77
N ILE A 374 13.53 9.94 -9.71
CA ILE A 374 13.68 8.82 -10.66
C ILE A 374 14.47 7.74 -9.95
N ARG A 375 13.93 6.50 -9.89
CA ARG A 375 14.51 5.40 -9.13
C ARG A 375 14.98 4.27 -10.03
N ASN A 376 16.15 3.67 -9.66
CA ASN A 376 16.68 2.45 -10.30
C ASN A 376 16.78 2.51 -11.84
N PHE A 377 16.86 3.69 -12.38
CA PHE A 377 16.96 3.86 -13.84
C PHE A 377 18.17 3.10 -14.38
N ASN A 378 17.99 2.44 -15.51
CA ASN A 378 19.01 1.63 -16.17
C ASN A 378 19.65 0.56 -15.25
N GLY A 379 18.82 -0.18 -14.51
CA GLY A 379 19.26 -1.25 -13.61
C GLY A 379 20.15 -0.76 -12.47
N ALA A 380 19.96 0.49 -12.01
CA ALA A 380 20.76 1.12 -10.97
C ALA A 380 22.26 1.21 -11.28
N LYS A 381 22.66 1.21 -12.54
CA LYS A 381 24.03 1.57 -12.93
C LYS A 381 24.32 3.03 -12.55
N PRO A 382 25.51 3.34 -12.00
CA PRO A 382 25.86 4.73 -11.74
C PRO A 382 26.05 5.49 -13.05
N PRO A 383 25.33 6.60 -13.28
CA PRO A 383 25.60 7.47 -14.42
C PRO A 383 26.98 8.11 -14.30
N ALA A 384 27.65 8.28 -15.42
CA ALA A 384 28.90 9.07 -15.50
C ALA A 384 28.62 10.57 -15.38
N LYS A 385 27.49 11.03 -15.95
CA LYS A 385 27.10 12.44 -15.97
C LYS A 385 25.59 12.57 -16.15
N ILE A 386 25.00 13.60 -15.52
CA ILE A 386 23.60 13.98 -15.74
C ILE A 386 23.52 15.47 -16.06
N MET A 387 22.78 15.80 -17.14
CA MET A 387 22.37 17.16 -17.46
C MET A 387 20.87 17.31 -17.19
N LEU A 388 20.43 18.33 -16.47
CA LEU A 388 19.04 18.69 -16.24
C LEU A 388 18.80 20.10 -16.78
N ASN A 389 17.92 20.21 -17.77
CA ASN A 389 17.62 21.47 -18.45
C ASN A 389 18.90 22.22 -18.91
N GLY A 390 19.86 21.48 -19.49
CA GLY A 390 21.13 22.01 -19.99
C GLY A 390 22.19 22.31 -18.92
N LYS A 391 21.91 22.07 -17.63
CA LYS A 391 22.87 22.27 -16.53
C LYS A 391 23.29 20.92 -15.92
N GLU A 392 24.58 20.82 -15.59
CA GLU A 392 25.11 19.62 -14.96
C GLU A 392 24.59 19.44 -13.51
N VAL A 393 24.06 18.27 -13.20
CA VAL A 393 23.65 17.87 -11.86
C VAL A 393 24.82 17.17 -11.16
N LYS A 394 25.11 17.56 -9.92
CA LYS A 394 26.19 16.98 -9.14
C LYS A 394 25.73 15.99 -8.06
N ASN A 395 24.47 16.09 -7.62
CA ASN A 395 23.91 15.24 -6.58
C ASN A 395 22.98 14.19 -7.20
N PHE A 396 23.51 13.02 -7.49
CA PHE A 396 22.76 11.84 -7.89
C PHE A 396 23.47 10.59 -7.39
N SER A 397 22.75 9.47 -7.36
CA SER A 397 23.31 8.14 -7.10
C SER A 397 22.94 7.16 -8.20
N ALA A 398 23.48 5.96 -8.15
CA ALA A 398 23.06 4.87 -9.03
C ALA A 398 21.57 4.54 -8.89
N ARG A 399 20.96 4.83 -7.73
CA ARG A 399 19.60 4.44 -7.39
C ARG A 399 18.59 5.57 -7.48
N GLU A 400 19.03 6.85 -7.47
CA GLU A 400 18.11 7.98 -7.45
C GLU A 400 18.68 9.22 -8.12
N ILE A 401 17.81 9.88 -8.91
CA ILE A 401 18.06 11.17 -9.56
C ILE A 401 16.92 12.10 -9.16
N TRP A 402 17.25 13.29 -8.65
CA TRP A 402 16.26 14.25 -8.18
C TRP A 402 15.96 15.32 -9.22
N VAL A 403 14.66 15.55 -9.45
CA VAL A 403 14.14 16.57 -10.38
C VAL A 403 13.23 17.52 -9.59
N PRO A 404 13.63 18.78 -9.37
CA PRO A 404 12.92 19.70 -8.47
C PRO A 404 11.68 20.34 -9.10
N SER A 405 11.56 20.34 -10.41
CA SER A 405 10.46 21.01 -11.12
C SER A 405 10.19 20.37 -12.48
N ILE A 406 8.99 20.57 -13.00
CA ILE A 406 8.58 20.25 -14.37
C ILE A 406 8.15 21.53 -15.09
N PRO A 407 8.26 21.61 -16.43
CA PRO A 407 8.83 20.59 -17.30
C PRO A 407 10.35 20.39 -17.08
N ALA A 408 10.81 19.17 -17.33
CA ALA A 408 12.22 18.80 -17.16
C ALA A 408 12.71 17.92 -18.31
N GLU A 409 13.93 18.19 -18.76
CA GLU A 409 14.67 17.36 -19.73
C GLU A 409 15.99 16.93 -19.10
N LEU A 410 16.18 15.60 -18.99
CA LEU A 410 17.42 15.02 -18.52
C LEU A 410 18.15 14.37 -19.70
N LYS A 411 19.49 14.50 -19.68
CA LYS A 411 20.40 13.66 -20.46
C LYS A 411 21.28 12.89 -19.49
N ILE A 412 21.14 11.56 -19.50
CA ILE A 412 21.79 10.65 -18.55
C ILE A 412 22.84 9.84 -19.30
N TYR A 413 24.11 10.05 -19.01
CA TYR A 413 25.27 9.43 -19.67
C TYR A 413 25.79 8.28 -18.80
N TYR A 414 26.15 7.14 -19.43
CA TYR A 414 26.70 5.96 -18.76
C TYR A 414 28.05 5.57 -19.33
#